data_260288da27aa461436345521060f8fde
#
_entry.id   260288da27aa461436345521060f8fde
#
_cell.length_a   1.000
_cell.length_b   1.000
_cell.length_c   1.000
_cell.angle_alpha   90.00
_cell.angle_beta   90.00
_cell.angle_gamma   90.00
#
_symmetry.space_group_name_H-M   'P 1'
#
loop_
_entity.id
_entity.type
_entity.pdbx_description
1 polymer ?
#
loop_
_entity_poly.entity_id
_entity_poly.type
_entity_poly.pdbx_seq_one_letter_code
_entity_poly.pdbx_strand_id
1 'polypeptide(L)'
;MSVVRALTRTQEVFMFLDYLEEKKLDRLALVGTNSQGKSYMISKDIKGDIAKKTILVTNEVKADENLKNSTDTSTLIVWLNSLLDNTKAKEAIQEQIDGVDLSSINNNSFLNISLNNNLESYKGIISADIKTDSNKWGKPGSGERFLGQLLLISKILEDNPNENYEYLVIDEPEQHLHPSLYIKVGKILNKISHQGIKVIIATHSPVITQNFIEDTEEIAKVINGKLNPLPSTKGLMSFNLKYDCYTKEELKNSSYKKIEDKYETYFNNFVLPIIIKSLFCDYMLLGEGAIESKIFDLYIMKYGSLMEKNNIEYSIVDGKIFFPLILSILKELGIKTISLYDLDDENSDIHKYLNTTIETLSDKTIPFKPNIETRLKITKDMYKDKYRGSIILMNDLYIDENKELMDLFDEINTKIDELK
;
A
#
# COMPACT_ATOMS: atom_id res chain seq x y z
N MET A 1 21.07 15.11 -18.06
CA MET A 1 20.11 15.97 -18.80
C MET A 1 19.00 15.22 -19.56
N SER A 2 18.96 13.89 -19.59
CA SER A 2 17.96 13.09 -20.34
C SER A 2 16.78 12.54 -19.52
N VAL A 3 16.87 12.46 -18.20
CA VAL A 3 15.81 11.90 -17.33
C VAL A 3 14.74 12.96 -16.97
N VAL A 4 15.11 14.26 -16.90
CA VAL A 4 14.17 15.35 -16.62
C VAL A 4 13.23 15.62 -17.81
N ARG A 5 13.57 15.20 -19.03
CA ARG A 5 12.69 15.35 -20.20
C ARG A 5 11.53 14.36 -20.28
N ALA A 6 11.53 13.29 -19.47
CA ALA A 6 10.41 12.35 -19.43
C ALA A 6 9.21 12.88 -18.62
N LEU A 7 9.44 13.80 -17.67
CA LEU A 7 8.37 14.40 -16.85
C LEU A 7 7.74 15.67 -17.46
N THR A 8 8.27 16.19 -18.58
CA THR A 8 7.77 17.42 -19.24
C THR A 8 7.16 17.20 -20.62
N ARG A 9 6.86 15.95 -21.02
CA ARG A 9 6.04 15.73 -22.21
C ARG A 9 4.58 16.02 -21.86
N THR A 10 4.09 17.08 -22.51
CA THR A 10 2.69 17.48 -22.73
C THR A 10 1.67 16.51 -22.13
N GLN A 11 0.86 17.05 -21.22
CA GLN A 11 -0.27 16.46 -20.52
C GLN A 11 -1.34 15.89 -21.48
N GLU A 12 -1.03 14.84 -22.19
CA GLU A 12 -2.04 13.93 -22.70
C GLU A 12 -2.52 13.12 -21.49
N VAL A 13 -3.83 13.04 -21.34
CA VAL A 13 -4.49 12.22 -20.32
C VAL A 13 -4.18 10.77 -20.69
N PHE A 14 -3.05 10.24 -20.22
CA PHE A 14 -2.71 8.83 -20.41
C PHE A 14 -3.79 8.00 -19.74
N MET A 15 -4.44 7.16 -20.53
CA MET A 15 -5.31 6.11 -20.01
C MET A 15 -4.41 5.08 -19.30
N PHE A 16 -4.86 4.52 -18.19
CA PHE A 16 -4.04 3.53 -17.47
C PHE A 16 -3.82 2.26 -18.31
N LEU A 17 -4.72 1.95 -19.24
CA LEU A 17 -4.57 0.84 -20.17
C LEU A 17 -3.43 1.08 -21.16
N ASP A 18 -3.30 2.31 -21.69
CA ASP A 18 -2.20 2.67 -22.58
C ASP A 18 -0.84 2.53 -21.84
N TYR A 19 -0.80 2.92 -20.58
CA TYR A 19 0.40 2.75 -19.74
C TYR A 19 0.76 1.29 -19.55
N LEU A 20 -0.22 0.43 -19.22
CA LEU A 20 -0.02 -1.02 -19.11
C LEU A 20 0.56 -1.63 -20.38
N GLU A 21 0.00 -1.26 -21.55
CA GLU A 21 0.44 -1.77 -22.84
C GLU A 21 1.84 -1.27 -23.20
N GLU A 22 2.12 0.04 -23.05
CA GLU A 22 3.42 0.63 -23.34
C GLU A 22 4.53 -0.01 -22.49
N LYS A 23 4.25 -0.26 -21.22
CA LYS A 23 5.19 -0.85 -20.26
C LYS A 23 5.21 -2.37 -20.26
N LYS A 24 4.24 -3.00 -20.93
CA LYS A 24 4.06 -4.47 -20.93
C LYS A 24 3.88 -5.02 -19.51
N LEU A 25 3.07 -4.35 -18.70
CA LEU A 25 2.80 -4.75 -17.33
C LEU A 25 1.61 -5.72 -17.27
N ASP A 26 1.68 -6.69 -16.37
CA ASP A 26 0.59 -7.63 -16.10
C ASP A 26 -0.29 -7.17 -14.94
N ARG A 27 0.13 -6.09 -14.23
CA ARG A 27 -0.59 -5.55 -13.08
C ARG A 27 -0.37 -4.05 -12.92
N LEU A 28 -1.35 -3.38 -12.30
CA LEU A 28 -1.26 -1.95 -11.98
C LEU A 28 -2.08 -1.63 -10.73
N ALA A 29 -1.44 -0.98 -9.75
CA ALA A 29 -2.11 -0.39 -8.60
C ALA A 29 -2.33 1.11 -8.83
N LEU A 30 -3.59 1.53 -8.92
CA LEU A 30 -4.01 2.94 -8.90
C LEU A 30 -4.16 3.37 -7.44
N VAL A 31 -3.26 4.23 -6.98
CA VAL A 31 -3.19 4.66 -5.58
C VAL A 31 -3.41 6.17 -5.45
N GLY A 32 -3.64 6.64 -4.24
CA GLY A 32 -3.84 8.06 -3.94
C GLY A 32 -4.91 8.28 -2.89
N THR A 33 -5.02 9.53 -2.43
CA THR A 33 -5.97 9.93 -1.41
C THR A 33 -7.41 9.87 -1.89
N ASN A 34 -8.37 10.01 -0.97
CA ASN A 34 -9.78 10.01 -1.31
C ASN A 34 -10.11 11.15 -2.31
N SER A 35 -11.11 10.92 -3.15
CA SER A 35 -11.62 11.90 -4.12
C SER A 35 -10.63 12.35 -5.23
N GLN A 36 -9.53 11.65 -5.42
CA GLN A 36 -8.57 11.95 -6.50
C GLN A 36 -9.02 11.43 -7.88
N GLY A 37 -10.15 10.75 -7.96
CA GLY A 37 -10.75 10.32 -9.22
C GLY A 37 -10.32 8.94 -9.72
N LYS A 38 -9.89 8.02 -8.83
CA LYS A 38 -9.53 6.63 -9.20
C LYS A 38 -10.69 5.90 -9.87
N SER A 39 -11.85 5.84 -9.22
CA SER A 39 -13.06 5.17 -9.76
C SER A 39 -13.57 5.87 -11.04
N TYR A 40 -13.45 7.20 -11.14
CA TYR A 40 -13.74 7.94 -12.35
C TYR A 40 -12.82 7.53 -13.51
N MET A 41 -11.53 7.37 -13.25
CA MET A 41 -10.56 6.91 -14.24
C MET A 41 -10.91 5.50 -14.74
N ILE A 42 -11.23 4.57 -13.83
CA ILE A 42 -11.71 3.22 -14.19
C ILE A 42 -12.93 3.31 -15.12
N SER A 43 -13.96 4.06 -14.73
CA SER A 43 -15.18 4.19 -15.52
C SER A 43 -14.98 4.88 -16.87
N LYS A 44 -13.95 5.71 -17.01
CA LYS A 44 -13.60 6.39 -18.25
C LYS A 44 -12.87 5.48 -19.23
N ASP A 45 -11.93 4.67 -18.73
CA ASP A 45 -11.06 3.84 -19.55
C ASP A 45 -11.72 2.51 -19.97
N ILE A 46 -12.61 1.97 -19.13
CA ILE A 46 -13.31 0.70 -19.42
C ILE A 46 -14.62 0.97 -20.15
N LYS A 47 -14.54 1.09 -21.49
CA LYS A 47 -15.70 1.35 -22.38
C LYS A 47 -15.62 0.53 -23.66
N GLY A 48 -16.78 0.39 -24.31
CA GLY A 48 -16.87 -0.25 -25.64
C GLY A 48 -16.40 -1.70 -25.65
N ASP A 49 -15.52 -2.05 -26.57
CA ASP A 49 -15.02 -3.42 -26.70
C ASP A 49 -14.11 -3.85 -25.54
N ILE A 50 -13.43 -2.90 -24.90
CA ILE A 50 -12.62 -3.17 -23.69
C ILE A 50 -13.53 -3.66 -22.56
N ALA A 51 -14.69 -3.04 -22.36
CA ALA A 51 -15.63 -3.46 -21.31
C ALA A 51 -16.09 -4.92 -21.50
N LYS A 52 -16.20 -5.40 -22.75
CA LYS A 52 -16.57 -6.79 -23.04
C LYS A 52 -15.47 -7.79 -22.64
N LYS A 53 -14.22 -7.35 -22.58
CA LYS A 53 -13.05 -8.15 -22.22
C LYS A 53 -12.58 -7.92 -20.79
N THR A 54 -13.34 -7.17 -20.01
CA THR A 54 -13.00 -6.77 -18.64
C THR A 54 -13.95 -7.37 -17.63
N ILE A 55 -13.39 -8.02 -16.61
CA ILE A 55 -14.12 -8.38 -15.40
C ILE A 55 -14.00 -7.19 -14.45
N LEU A 56 -15.08 -6.43 -14.25
CA LEU A 56 -15.12 -5.26 -13.38
C LEU A 56 -15.79 -5.61 -12.05
N VAL A 57 -15.10 -5.37 -10.94
CA VAL A 57 -15.60 -5.56 -9.57
C VAL A 57 -15.62 -4.20 -8.88
N THR A 58 -16.80 -3.60 -8.73
CA THR A 58 -17.00 -2.31 -8.05
C THR A 58 -17.69 -2.49 -6.70
N ASN A 59 -17.73 -1.44 -5.91
CA ASN A 59 -18.37 -1.43 -4.60
C ASN A 59 -19.88 -1.70 -4.65
N GLU A 60 -20.56 -1.19 -5.66
CA GLU A 60 -22.00 -1.42 -5.87
C GLU A 60 -22.29 -2.91 -6.03
N VAL A 61 -21.40 -3.62 -6.72
CA VAL A 61 -21.49 -5.08 -6.91
C VAL A 61 -21.20 -5.85 -5.63
N LYS A 62 -20.29 -5.34 -4.77
CA LYS A 62 -19.94 -5.98 -3.50
C LYS A 62 -21.05 -5.85 -2.44
N ALA A 63 -21.80 -4.75 -2.48
CA ALA A 63 -22.81 -4.41 -1.47
C ALA A 63 -24.17 -5.08 -1.67
N ASP A 64 -24.44 -5.65 -2.85
CA ASP A 64 -25.78 -6.11 -3.21
C ASP A 64 -26.11 -7.49 -2.61
N GLU A 65 -26.46 -7.51 -1.32
CA GLU A 65 -27.03 -8.69 -0.64
C GLU A 65 -28.44 -9.03 -1.16
N ASN A 66 -29.10 -8.13 -1.91
CA ASN A 66 -30.46 -8.25 -2.43
C ASN A 66 -30.54 -8.72 -3.89
N LEU A 67 -29.52 -9.33 -4.43
CA LEU A 67 -29.48 -9.89 -5.80
C LEU A 67 -30.61 -10.89 -6.15
N LYS A 68 -31.64 -10.98 -5.30
CA LYS A 68 -32.80 -11.82 -5.60
C LYS A 68 -33.70 -11.27 -6.73
N ASN A 69 -33.60 -9.97 -7.09
CA ASN A 69 -34.54 -9.36 -8.03
C ASN A 69 -33.95 -8.30 -8.99
N SER A 70 -32.63 -8.08 -9.07
CA SER A 70 -32.09 -7.13 -10.04
C SER A 70 -31.56 -7.84 -11.29
N THR A 71 -31.89 -7.30 -12.43
CA THR A 71 -31.36 -7.68 -13.75
C THR A 71 -29.93 -7.19 -13.99
N ASP A 72 -29.37 -6.43 -13.06
CA ASP A 72 -27.98 -5.97 -13.07
C ASP A 72 -27.09 -7.05 -12.46
N THR A 73 -26.62 -7.90 -13.33
CA THR A 73 -25.64 -8.95 -13.03
C THR A 73 -24.27 -8.32 -12.82
N SER A 74 -23.63 -8.63 -11.68
CA SER A 74 -22.20 -8.32 -11.50
C SER A 74 -21.42 -8.88 -12.66
N THR A 75 -20.42 -8.13 -13.15
CA THR A 75 -19.56 -8.59 -14.26
C THR A 75 -18.89 -9.92 -13.94
N LEU A 76 -18.62 -10.20 -12.67
CA LEU A 76 -18.13 -11.52 -12.20
C LEU A 76 -19.16 -12.63 -12.42
N ILE A 77 -20.44 -12.39 -12.11
CA ILE A 77 -21.52 -13.36 -12.36
C ILE A 77 -21.79 -13.48 -13.87
N VAL A 78 -21.72 -12.38 -14.62
CA VAL A 78 -21.82 -12.40 -16.10
C VAL A 78 -20.67 -13.22 -16.69
N TRP A 79 -19.47 -13.05 -16.18
CA TRP A 79 -18.31 -13.84 -16.60
C TRP A 79 -18.48 -15.33 -16.26
N LEU A 80 -18.84 -15.67 -15.04
CA LEU A 80 -19.15 -17.05 -14.65
C LEU A 80 -20.29 -17.63 -15.51
N ASN A 81 -21.32 -16.84 -15.83
CA ASN A 81 -22.39 -17.24 -16.71
C ASN A 81 -21.93 -17.43 -18.16
N SER A 82 -21.04 -16.56 -18.68
CA SER A 82 -20.51 -16.69 -20.05
C SER A 82 -19.65 -17.94 -20.22
N LEU A 83 -18.95 -18.36 -19.18
CA LEU A 83 -18.28 -19.66 -19.14
C LEU A 83 -19.29 -20.83 -19.17
N LEU A 84 -20.52 -20.61 -18.69
CA LEU A 84 -21.57 -21.63 -18.55
C LEU A 84 -22.60 -21.64 -19.69
N ASP A 85 -22.69 -20.59 -20.51
CA ASP A 85 -23.71 -20.47 -21.59
C ASP A 85 -23.42 -21.35 -22.82
N ASN A 86 -22.21 -21.83 -22.97
CA ASN A 86 -21.87 -22.80 -24.00
C ASN A 86 -22.15 -24.22 -23.50
N THR A 87 -23.06 -24.95 -24.14
CA THR A 87 -23.47 -26.32 -23.71
C THR A 87 -22.30 -27.29 -23.61
N LYS A 88 -21.28 -27.17 -24.48
CA LYS A 88 -20.03 -27.94 -24.39
C LYS A 88 -19.15 -27.43 -23.26
N ALA A 89 -19.19 -26.13 -22.96
CA ALA A 89 -18.49 -25.54 -21.84
C ALA A 89 -19.17 -25.91 -20.51
N LYS A 90 -20.50 -26.11 -20.47
CA LYS A 90 -21.19 -26.58 -19.26
C LYS A 90 -20.72 -27.96 -18.83
N GLU A 91 -20.62 -28.89 -19.78
CA GLU A 91 -20.15 -30.26 -19.51
C GLU A 91 -18.67 -30.24 -19.09
N ALA A 92 -17.82 -29.48 -19.80
CA ALA A 92 -16.41 -29.35 -19.48
C ALA A 92 -16.17 -28.63 -18.14
N ILE A 93 -16.98 -27.61 -17.82
CA ILE A 93 -16.90 -26.90 -16.53
C ILE A 93 -17.45 -27.77 -15.40
N GLN A 94 -18.50 -28.57 -15.64
CA GLN A 94 -18.99 -29.49 -14.64
C GLN A 94 -17.94 -30.56 -14.33
N GLU A 95 -17.30 -31.16 -15.35
CA GLU A 95 -16.16 -32.08 -15.13
C GLU A 95 -14.99 -31.38 -14.42
N GLN A 96 -14.74 -30.11 -14.71
CA GLN A 96 -13.67 -29.35 -14.07
C GLN A 96 -14.03 -28.90 -12.67
N ILE A 97 -15.30 -28.49 -12.42
CA ILE A 97 -15.81 -28.20 -11.08
C ILE A 97 -15.76 -29.47 -10.21
N ASP A 98 -16.14 -30.61 -10.75
CA ASP A 98 -16.07 -31.90 -10.08
C ASP A 98 -14.61 -32.36 -9.88
N GLY A 99 -13.69 -31.90 -10.74
CA GLY A 99 -12.24 -32.14 -10.65
C GLY A 99 -11.44 -31.10 -9.85
N VAL A 100 -12.06 -29.97 -9.46
CA VAL A 100 -11.36 -28.95 -8.68
C VAL A 100 -11.08 -29.45 -7.28
N ASP A 101 -9.81 -29.72 -6.98
CA ASP A 101 -9.37 -30.03 -5.64
C ASP A 101 -9.34 -28.76 -4.76
N LEU A 102 -10.45 -28.48 -4.11
CA LEU A 102 -10.58 -27.41 -3.12
C LEU A 102 -9.89 -27.74 -1.79
N SER A 103 -9.31 -28.93 -1.65
CA SER A 103 -8.68 -29.38 -0.40
C SER A 103 -7.51 -28.46 -0.02
N SER A 104 -6.72 -28.03 -0.99
CA SER A 104 -5.59 -27.09 -0.76
C SER A 104 -6.06 -25.73 -0.27
N ILE A 105 -7.22 -25.23 -0.72
CA ILE A 105 -7.84 -23.99 -0.27
C ILE A 105 -8.46 -24.19 1.10
N ASN A 106 -9.25 -25.26 1.27
CA ASN A 106 -9.97 -25.55 2.50
C ASN A 106 -9.04 -25.93 3.66
N ASN A 107 -7.90 -26.59 3.38
CA ASN A 107 -6.92 -26.96 4.40
C ASN A 107 -6.06 -25.77 4.87
N ASN A 108 -5.86 -24.75 4.01
CA ASN A 108 -5.02 -23.59 4.29
C ASN A 108 -5.80 -22.32 4.63
N SER A 109 -7.13 -22.39 4.70
CA SER A 109 -7.99 -21.26 5.05
C SER A 109 -9.06 -21.68 6.06
N PHE A 110 -9.53 -20.70 6.84
CA PHE A 110 -10.71 -20.85 7.69
C PHE A 110 -12.03 -20.85 6.87
N LEU A 111 -11.93 -20.68 5.55
CA LEU A 111 -13.04 -20.74 4.62
C LEU A 111 -13.21 -22.17 4.09
N ASN A 112 -14.42 -22.69 4.15
CA ASN A 112 -14.81 -23.90 3.46
C ASN A 112 -15.57 -23.49 2.20
N ILE A 113 -14.93 -23.58 1.05
CA ILE A 113 -15.56 -23.30 -0.24
C ILE A 113 -16.15 -24.61 -0.75
N SER A 114 -17.45 -24.62 -1.00
CA SER A 114 -18.13 -25.72 -1.66
C SER A 114 -18.81 -25.22 -2.94
N LEU A 115 -18.76 -26.03 -3.98
CA LEU A 115 -19.48 -25.79 -5.23
C LEU A 115 -20.82 -26.50 -5.16
N ASN A 116 -21.89 -25.79 -5.48
CA ASN A 116 -23.22 -26.37 -5.45
C ASN A 116 -23.54 -26.93 -6.84
N ASN A 117 -23.71 -28.25 -6.94
CA ASN A 117 -23.92 -28.97 -8.19
C ASN A 117 -25.31 -28.70 -8.84
N ASN A 118 -26.15 -27.84 -8.28
CA ASN A 118 -27.49 -27.59 -8.80
C ASN A 118 -27.46 -26.39 -9.78
N LEU A 119 -27.18 -26.67 -11.03
CA LEU A 119 -27.01 -25.73 -12.15
C LEU A 119 -28.31 -25.00 -12.58
N GLU A 120 -29.45 -25.23 -11.93
CA GLU A 120 -30.73 -24.57 -12.30
C GLU A 120 -30.83 -23.11 -11.82
N SER A 121 -29.97 -22.69 -10.89
CA SER A 121 -29.89 -21.27 -10.52
C SER A 121 -28.45 -20.89 -10.20
N TYR A 122 -27.86 -20.13 -11.11
CA TYR A 122 -26.49 -19.59 -11.01
C TYR A 122 -26.19 -18.77 -9.75
N LYS A 123 -27.22 -18.41 -8.99
CA LYS A 123 -27.14 -17.64 -7.76
C LYS A 123 -26.57 -18.42 -6.55
N GLY A 124 -26.33 -19.73 -6.71
CA GLY A 124 -25.90 -20.60 -5.62
C GLY A 124 -24.65 -21.44 -5.92
N ILE A 125 -23.93 -21.18 -7.01
CA ILE A 125 -22.77 -21.97 -7.41
C ILE A 125 -21.63 -21.88 -6.39
N ILE A 126 -21.51 -20.75 -5.70
CA ILE A 126 -20.47 -20.55 -4.69
C ILE A 126 -21.14 -20.33 -3.34
N SER A 127 -21.10 -21.31 -2.48
CA SER A 127 -21.34 -21.13 -1.06
C SER A 127 -20.00 -21.15 -0.34
N ALA A 128 -19.65 -20.06 0.34
CA ALA A 128 -18.53 -20.05 1.26
C ALA A 128 -19.10 -20.17 2.67
N ASP A 129 -18.84 -21.29 3.31
CA ASP A 129 -19.23 -21.55 4.70
C ASP A 129 -18.02 -21.40 5.61
N ILE A 130 -18.18 -20.69 6.73
CA ILE A 130 -17.13 -20.58 7.74
C ILE A 130 -17.24 -21.77 8.69
N LYS A 131 -16.19 -22.58 8.77
CA LYS A 131 -16.04 -23.54 9.87
C LYS A 131 -15.59 -22.78 11.11
N THR A 132 -16.44 -22.69 12.11
CA THR A 132 -16.02 -22.32 13.46
C THR A 132 -15.81 -23.61 14.29
N ASP A 133 -14.82 -23.60 15.19
CA ASP A 133 -14.52 -24.76 16.10
C ASP A 133 -15.71 -25.22 16.95
N SER A 134 -16.82 -24.49 16.93
CA SER A 134 -18.02 -24.76 17.73
C SER A 134 -19.17 -25.45 16.98
N ASN A 135 -18.98 -25.97 15.78
CA ASN A 135 -20.05 -26.56 14.95
C ASN A 135 -21.24 -25.60 14.66
N LYS A 136 -21.11 -24.30 14.91
CA LYS A 136 -22.10 -23.29 14.53
C LYS A 136 -21.69 -22.64 13.23
N TRP A 137 -22.39 -22.95 12.17
CA TRP A 137 -22.22 -22.36 10.85
C TRP A 137 -22.81 -20.93 10.87
N GLY A 138 -21.96 -19.92 10.73
CA GLY A 138 -22.39 -18.56 10.45
C GLY A 138 -22.41 -18.32 8.94
N LYS A 139 -23.33 -17.49 8.44
CA LYS A 139 -23.23 -17.00 7.06
C LYS A 139 -21.94 -16.20 6.91
N PRO A 140 -21.13 -16.45 5.86
CA PRO A 140 -19.90 -15.70 5.66
C PRO A 140 -20.21 -14.21 5.46
N GLY A 141 -19.37 -13.35 6.03
CA GLY A 141 -19.42 -11.92 5.80
C GLY A 141 -19.10 -11.56 4.33
N SER A 142 -19.41 -10.32 3.92
CA SER A 142 -19.13 -9.84 2.56
C SER A 142 -17.66 -9.98 2.17
N GLY A 143 -16.74 -9.68 3.08
CA GLY A 143 -15.31 -9.80 2.84
C GLY A 143 -14.82 -11.24 2.64
N GLU A 144 -15.36 -12.18 3.38
CA GLU A 144 -15.02 -13.60 3.25
C GLU A 144 -15.56 -14.16 1.95
N ARG A 145 -16.77 -13.77 1.53
CA ARG A 145 -17.32 -14.11 0.22
C ARG A 145 -16.44 -13.57 -0.92
N PHE A 146 -16.01 -12.33 -0.83
CA PHE A 146 -15.11 -11.74 -1.79
C PHE A 146 -13.78 -12.49 -1.89
N LEU A 147 -13.17 -12.84 -0.75
CA LEU A 147 -11.95 -13.65 -0.73
C LEU A 147 -12.18 -15.02 -1.37
N GLY A 148 -13.31 -15.68 -1.09
CA GLY A 148 -13.70 -16.94 -1.71
C GLY A 148 -13.82 -16.83 -3.24
N GLN A 149 -14.41 -15.74 -3.74
CA GLN A 149 -14.52 -15.45 -5.17
C GLN A 149 -13.14 -15.29 -5.82
N LEU A 150 -12.23 -14.53 -5.20
CA LEU A 150 -10.86 -14.35 -5.72
C LEU A 150 -10.09 -15.66 -5.77
N LEU A 151 -10.22 -16.51 -4.73
CA LEU A 151 -9.58 -17.84 -4.70
C LEU A 151 -10.12 -18.74 -5.81
N LEU A 152 -11.42 -18.69 -6.06
CA LEU A 152 -12.04 -19.47 -7.14
C LEU A 152 -11.59 -18.96 -8.51
N ILE A 153 -11.55 -17.63 -8.75
CA ILE A 153 -11.03 -17.05 -9.99
C ILE A 153 -9.60 -17.54 -10.21
N SER A 154 -8.74 -17.40 -9.19
CA SER A 154 -7.36 -17.86 -9.28
C SER A 154 -7.25 -19.34 -9.67
N LYS A 155 -8.11 -20.18 -9.10
CA LYS A 155 -8.09 -21.63 -9.41
C LYS A 155 -8.61 -21.94 -10.81
N ILE A 156 -9.69 -21.30 -11.25
CA ILE A 156 -10.24 -21.48 -12.60
C ILE A 156 -9.22 -21.07 -13.66
N LEU A 157 -8.54 -19.93 -13.47
CA LEU A 157 -7.52 -19.43 -14.41
C LEU A 157 -6.27 -20.32 -14.42
N GLU A 158 -5.91 -20.92 -13.29
CA GLU A 158 -4.82 -21.89 -13.19
C GLU A 158 -5.10 -23.15 -14.01
N ASP A 159 -6.33 -23.67 -13.93
CA ASP A 159 -6.73 -24.89 -14.61
C ASP A 159 -7.11 -24.64 -16.08
N ASN A 160 -7.58 -23.43 -16.42
CA ASN A 160 -8.04 -23.03 -17.75
C ASN A 160 -7.66 -21.60 -18.07
N PRO A 161 -6.56 -21.37 -18.82
CA PRO A 161 -6.24 -20.04 -19.33
C PRO A 161 -7.42 -19.46 -20.13
N ASN A 162 -7.98 -18.37 -19.67
CA ASN A 162 -9.16 -17.76 -20.27
C ASN A 162 -8.77 -16.86 -21.47
N GLU A 163 -9.16 -17.23 -22.67
CA GLU A 163 -8.89 -16.45 -23.88
C GLU A 163 -9.90 -15.29 -24.10
N ASN A 164 -11.00 -15.23 -23.33
CA ASN A 164 -12.08 -14.27 -23.57
C ASN A 164 -11.92 -12.94 -22.80
N TYR A 165 -11.20 -12.96 -21.69
CA TYR A 165 -11.00 -11.79 -20.85
C TYR A 165 -9.53 -11.43 -20.76
N GLU A 166 -9.24 -10.15 -20.96
CA GLU A 166 -7.89 -9.59 -20.92
C GLU A 166 -7.59 -8.90 -19.60
N TYR A 167 -8.65 -8.39 -18.92
CA TYR A 167 -8.51 -7.53 -17.76
C TYR A 167 -9.39 -7.97 -16.59
N LEU A 168 -8.82 -7.94 -15.38
CA LEU A 168 -9.55 -7.97 -14.12
C LEU A 168 -9.34 -6.62 -13.42
N VAL A 169 -10.41 -5.85 -13.23
CA VAL A 169 -10.34 -4.53 -12.59
C VAL A 169 -11.14 -4.54 -11.30
N ILE A 170 -10.52 -4.15 -10.19
CA ILE A 170 -11.14 -4.17 -8.88
C ILE A 170 -10.99 -2.78 -8.23
N ASP A 171 -12.13 -2.18 -7.92
CA ASP A 171 -12.20 -0.92 -7.18
C ASP A 171 -12.35 -1.22 -5.68
N GLU A 172 -11.44 -0.69 -4.87
CA GLU A 172 -11.36 -0.85 -3.41
C GLU A 172 -11.43 -2.31 -2.94
N PRO A 173 -10.44 -3.17 -3.27
CA PRO A 173 -10.41 -4.56 -2.83
C PRO A 173 -10.43 -4.72 -1.30
N GLU A 174 -10.05 -3.69 -0.54
CA GLU A 174 -10.08 -3.65 0.94
C GLU A 174 -11.47 -3.50 1.54
N GLN A 175 -12.45 -3.04 0.77
CA GLN A 175 -13.77 -2.73 1.31
C GLN A 175 -14.45 -3.97 1.90
N HIS A 176 -15.01 -3.80 3.09
CA HIS A 176 -15.64 -4.86 3.88
C HIS A 176 -14.73 -6.02 4.31
N LEU A 177 -13.40 -5.90 4.10
CA LEU A 177 -12.43 -6.88 4.55
C LEU A 177 -11.91 -6.53 5.95
N HIS A 178 -11.70 -7.56 6.77
CA HIS A 178 -10.91 -7.38 7.99
C HIS A 178 -9.44 -7.14 7.61
N PRO A 179 -8.72 -6.19 8.25
CA PRO A 179 -7.33 -5.84 7.88
C PRO A 179 -6.37 -7.03 7.83
N SER A 180 -6.61 -8.08 8.64
CA SER A 180 -5.80 -9.32 8.61
C SER A 180 -5.82 -10.05 7.25
N LEU A 181 -6.79 -9.76 6.38
CA LEU A 181 -6.93 -10.37 5.07
C LEU A 181 -6.21 -9.59 3.96
N TYR A 182 -5.77 -8.36 4.20
CA TYR A 182 -5.17 -7.50 3.16
C TYR A 182 -3.95 -8.13 2.51
N ILE A 183 -3.05 -8.72 3.31
CA ILE A 183 -1.86 -9.43 2.78
C ILE A 183 -2.29 -10.56 1.85
N LYS A 184 -3.30 -11.34 2.27
CA LYS A 184 -3.79 -12.50 1.52
C LYS A 184 -4.42 -12.07 0.20
N VAL A 185 -5.24 -11.02 0.21
CA VAL A 185 -5.86 -10.45 -1.00
C VAL A 185 -4.78 -9.95 -1.97
N GLY A 186 -3.81 -9.16 -1.52
CA GLY A 186 -2.72 -8.69 -2.36
C GLY A 186 -1.97 -9.85 -3.05
N LYS A 187 -1.63 -10.89 -2.29
CA LYS A 187 -0.94 -12.08 -2.82
C LYS A 187 -1.78 -12.89 -3.82
N ILE A 188 -3.09 -12.99 -3.61
CA ILE A 188 -3.98 -13.70 -4.55
C ILE A 188 -4.08 -12.89 -5.86
N LEU A 189 -4.25 -11.57 -5.79
CA LEU A 189 -4.29 -10.71 -6.96
C LEU A 189 -2.97 -10.71 -7.74
N ASN A 190 -1.83 -10.73 -7.03
CA ASN A 190 -0.52 -10.94 -7.63
C ASN A 190 -0.48 -12.29 -8.37
N LYS A 191 -0.91 -13.39 -7.73
CA LYS A 191 -0.96 -14.71 -8.37
C LYS A 191 -1.84 -14.72 -9.62
N ILE A 192 -3.02 -14.07 -9.58
CA ILE A 192 -3.93 -13.99 -10.72
C ILE A 192 -3.27 -13.29 -11.92
N SER A 193 -2.48 -12.23 -11.70
CA SER A 193 -1.80 -11.52 -12.79
C SER A 193 -0.76 -12.38 -13.54
N HIS A 194 -0.24 -13.42 -12.91
CA HIS A 194 0.63 -14.40 -13.57
C HIS A 194 -0.11 -15.49 -14.38
N GLN A 195 -1.43 -15.46 -14.38
CA GLN A 195 -2.29 -16.46 -15.05
C GLN A 195 -2.83 -15.99 -16.41
N GLY A 196 -2.18 -14.99 -17.02
CA GLY A 196 -2.50 -14.51 -18.36
C GLY A 196 -3.65 -13.48 -18.44
N ILE A 197 -4.07 -12.92 -17.28
CA ILE A 197 -5.02 -11.83 -17.22
C ILE A 197 -4.35 -10.61 -16.55
N LYS A 198 -4.47 -9.42 -17.15
CA LYS A 198 -3.93 -8.19 -16.55
C LYS A 198 -4.82 -7.73 -15.40
N VAL A 199 -4.21 -7.50 -14.23
CA VAL A 199 -4.95 -7.13 -13.01
C VAL A 199 -4.72 -5.66 -12.69
N ILE A 200 -5.80 -4.91 -12.57
CA ILE A 200 -5.79 -3.50 -12.17
C ILE A 200 -6.57 -3.35 -10.87
N ILE A 201 -5.98 -2.71 -9.88
CA ILE A 201 -6.67 -2.39 -8.63
C ILE A 201 -6.66 -0.89 -8.39
N ALA A 202 -7.77 -0.33 -7.91
CA ALA A 202 -7.80 0.99 -7.30
C ALA A 202 -7.95 0.80 -5.80
N THR A 203 -6.99 1.24 -5.02
CA THR A 203 -6.95 0.92 -3.58
C THR A 203 -6.51 2.11 -2.72
N HIS A 204 -6.96 2.10 -1.46
CA HIS A 204 -6.49 2.95 -0.38
C HIS A 204 -5.62 2.19 0.63
N SER A 205 -5.27 0.93 0.35
CA SER A 205 -4.50 0.08 1.26
C SER A 205 -3.03 -0.02 0.85
N PRO A 206 -2.09 0.58 1.62
CA PRO A 206 -0.67 0.34 1.43
C PRO A 206 -0.30 -1.14 1.52
N VAL A 207 -0.98 -1.88 2.40
CA VAL A 207 -0.71 -3.31 2.63
C VAL A 207 -1.09 -4.15 1.42
N ILE A 208 -2.26 -3.90 0.81
CA ILE A 208 -2.66 -4.60 -0.42
C ILE A 208 -1.69 -4.25 -1.55
N THR A 209 -1.38 -2.95 -1.73
CA THR A 209 -0.44 -2.50 -2.76
C THR A 209 0.90 -3.21 -2.65
N GLN A 210 1.52 -3.21 -1.46
CA GLN A 210 2.83 -3.83 -1.23
C GLN A 210 2.85 -5.34 -1.53
N ASN A 211 1.74 -6.04 -1.29
CA ASN A 211 1.65 -7.49 -1.52
C ASN A 211 1.15 -7.86 -2.92
N PHE A 212 0.73 -6.87 -3.70
CA PHE A 212 0.23 -7.04 -5.06
C PHE A 212 1.32 -6.83 -6.11
N ILE A 213 2.17 -5.80 -5.94
CA ILE A 213 3.20 -5.42 -6.90
C ILE A 213 4.50 -6.23 -6.75
N GLU A 214 5.30 -6.25 -7.80
CA GLU A 214 6.68 -6.77 -7.82
C GLU A 214 7.71 -5.66 -8.10
N ASP A 215 7.32 -4.65 -8.87
CA ASP A 215 8.12 -3.45 -9.10
C ASP A 215 7.30 -2.18 -8.88
N THR A 216 7.95 -1.08 -8.52
CA THR A 216 7.27 0.19 -8.27
C THR A 216 6.69 0.84 -9.53
N GLU A 217 7.15 0.48 -10.73
CA GLU A 217 6.52 0.94 -11.98
C GLU A 217 5.11 0.38 -12.19
N GLU A 218 4.73 -0.65 -11.41
CA GLU A 218 3.36 -1.18 -11.34
C GLU A 218 2.44 -0.34 -10.43
N ILE A 219 2.91 0.80 -9.95
CA ILE A 219 2.12 1.76 -9.15
C ILE A 219 1.96 3.05 -9.95
N ALA A 220 0.74 3.57 -9.97
CA ALA A 220 0.48 4.91 -10.45
C ALA A 220 -0.34 5.71 -9.43
N LYS A 221 0.19 6.86 -9.00
CA LYS A 221 -0.53 7.79 -8.13
C LYS A 221 -1.53 8.58 -8.98
N VAL A 222 -2.81 8.51 -8.60
CA VAL A 222 -3.87 9.30 -9.24
C VAL A 222 -4.00 10.62 -8.48
N ILE A 223 -3.86 11.73 -9.20
CA ILE A 223 -3.98 13.10 -8.67
C ILE A 223 -4.92 13.88 -9.61
N ASN A 224 -6.06 14.32 -9.08
CA ASN A 224 -7.06 15.08 -9.85
C ASN A 224 -7.46 14.38 -11.18
N GLY A 225 -7.64 13.06 -11.14
CA GLY A 225 -8.01 12.26 -12.31
C GLY A 225 -6.89 12.11 -13.35
N LYS A 226 -5.64 12.38 -12.99
CA LYS A 226 -4.46 12.17 -13.84
C LYS A 226 -3.60 11.06 -13.28
N LEU A 227 -3.08 10.23 -14.19
CA LEU A 227 -2.18 9.13 -13.87
C LEU A 227 -0.75 9.66 -13.74
N ASN A 228 -0.11 9.36 -12.60
CA ASN A 228 1.30 9.66 -12.34
C ASN A 228 2.01 8.36 -11.96
N PRO A 229 2.54 7.61 -12.94
CA PRO A 229 3.26 6.38 -12.68
C PRO A 229 4.55 6.61 -11.89
N LEU A 230 4.91 5.67 -11.02
CA LEU A 230 6.18 5.71 -10.34
C LEU A 230 7.31 5.21 -11.27
N PRO A 231 8.55 5.66 -11.04
CA PRO A 231 9.72 5.02 -11.62
C PRO A 231 9.84 3.58 -11.14
N SER A 232 10.56 2.75 -11.90
CA SER A 232 10.91 1.40 -11.43
C SER A 232 11.68 1.43 -10.11
N THR A 233 11.69 0.35 -9.39
CA THR A 233 12.44 0.20 -8.13
C THR A 233 13.90 0.64 -8.29
N LYS A 234 14.56 0.22 -9.39
CA LYS A 234 15.92 0.69 -9.72
C LYS A 234 16.00 2.20 -9.96
N GLY A 235 14.96 2.77 -10.58
CA GLY A 235 14.85 4.22 -10.78
C GLY A 235 14.74 4.97 -9.46
N LEU A 236 13.89 4.51 -8.53
CA LEU A 236 13.78 5.09 -7.19
C LEU A 236 15.10 5.00 -6.42
N MET A 237 15.75 3.84 -6.45
CA MET A 237 17.04 3.63 -5.78
C MET A 237 18.14 4.55 -6.28
N SER A 238 18.04 5.05 -7.51
CA SER A 238 19.05 5.95 -8.09
C SER A 238 18.90 7.42 -7.65
N PHE A 239 17.80 7.81 -7.02
CA PHE A 239 17.58 9.23 -6.64
C PHE A 239 18.56 9.72 -5.60
N ASN A 240 19.08 8.85 -4.72
CA ASN A 240 20.14 9.23 -3.78
C ASN A 240 21.40 9.75 -4.48
N LEU A 241 21.72 9.26 -5.70
CA LEU A 241 22.86 9.72 -6.49
C LEU A 241 22.63 11.16 -7.04
N LYS A 242 21.37 11.52 -7.34
CA LYS A 242 21.02 12.86 -7.83
C LYS A 242 21.31 13.95 -6.81
N TYR A 243 21.21 13.62 -5.53
CA TYR A 243 21.42 14.53 -4.42
C TYR A 243 22.76 14.35 -3.72
N ASP A 244 23.69 13.61 -4.35
CA ASP A 244 25.02 13.28 -3.80
C ASP A 244 24.96 12.70 -2.38
N CYS A 245 23.85 11.99 -2.07
CA CYS A 245 23.74 11.28 -0.79
C CYS A 245 24.89 10.26 -0.69
N TYR A 246 25.53 10.19 0.49
CA TYR A 246 26.56 9.21 0.79
C TYR A 246 27.88 9.35 -0.02
N THR A 247 28.22 10.52 -0.50
CA THR A 247 29.45 10.75 -1.27
C THR A 247 30.71 10.79 -0.43
N LYS A 248 30.60 11.10 0.87
CA LYS A 248 31.76 11.15 1.76
C LYS A 248 32.35 9.78 2.02
N GLU A 249 33.69 9.68 1.97
CA GLU A 249 34.43 8.44 2.16
C GLU A 249 34.19 7.79 3.53
N GLU A 250 33.94 8.62 4.55
CA GLU A 250 33.59 8.18 5.91
C GLU A 250 32.23 7.45 5.96
N LEU A 251 31.23 7.90 5.20
CA LEU A 251 29.96 7.21 5.07
C LEU A 251 30.11 5.89 4.32
N LYS A 252 30.97 5.86 3.31
CA LYS A 252 31.27 4.62 2.55
C LYS A 252 31.96 3.56 3.41
N ASN A 253 32.68 3.95 4.45
CA ASN A 253 33.37 3.04 5.37
C ASN A 253 32.54 2.68 6.63
N SER A 254 31.38 3.29 6.80
CA SER A 254 30.46 3.08 7.93
C SER A 254 29.53 1.87 7.72
N SER A 255 28.51 1.78 8.59
CA SER A 255 27.42 0.79 8.48
C SER A 255 26.75 0.76 7.10
N TYR A 256 26.80 1.85 6.33
CA TYR A 256 26.29 1.94 4.97
C TYR A 256 26.96 0.93 4.02
N LYS A 257 28.29 0.73 4.12
CA LYS A 257 28.99 -0.25 3.27
C LYS A 257 28.51 -1.69 3.50
N LYS A 258 28.09 -2.02 4.73
CA LYS A 258 27.48 -3.33 5.03
C LYS A 258 26.07 -3.46 4.42
N ILE A 259 25.42 -2.36 4.11
CA ILE A 259 24.09 -2.31 3.49
C ILE A 259 24.23 -2.37 1.97
N GLU A 260 25.32 -1.84 1.38
CA GLU A 260 25.56 -1.85 -0.07
C GLU A 260 25.48 -3.27 -0.65
N ASP A 261 26.05 -4.25 0.05
CA ASP A 261 25.98 -5.67 -0.33
C ASP A 261 24.56 -6.27 -0.21
N LYS A 262 23.65 -5.62 0.53
CA LYS A 262 22.26 -6.04 0.78
C LYS A 262 21.25 -4.93 0.47
N TYR A 263 21.66 -3.97 -0.35
CA TYR A 263 20.92 -2.75 -0.58
C TYR A 263 19.50 -3.00 -1.10
N GLU A 264 19.35 -3.90 -2.04
CA GLU A 264 18.03 -4.28 -2.59
C GLU A 264 17.12 -4.90 -1.51
N THR A 265 17.67 -5.79 -0.68
CA THR A 265 16.92 -6.39 0.44
C THR A 265 16.52 -5.33 1.48
N TYR A 266 17.43 -4.39 1.78
CA TYR A 266 17.13 -3.28 2.68
C TYR A 266 16.05 -2.36 2.08
N PHE A 267 16.21 -2.00 0.81
CA PHE A 267 15.23 -1.17 0.10
C PHE A 267 13.84 -1.78 0.17
N ASN A 268 13.70 -3.04 -0.23
CA ASN A 268 12.40 -3.71 -0.28
C ASN A 268 11.75 -3.89 1.11
N ASN A 269 12.53 -4.12 2.14
CA ASN A 269 12.00 -4.40 3.48
C ASN A 269 11.75 -3.13 4.33
N PHE A 270 12.51 -2.06 4.13
CA PHE A 270 12.44 -0.86 4.98
C PHE A 270 12.06 0.40 4.22
N VAL A 271 12.63 0.65 3.04
CA VAL A 271 12.40 1.88 2.29
C VAL A 271 11.08 1.82 1.53
N LEU A 272 10.85 0.74 0.79
CA LEU A 272 9.66 0.58 -0.04
C LEU A 272 8.33 0.68 0.75
N PRO A 273 8.18 0.11 1.96
CA PRO A 273 6.99 0.32 2.77
C PRO A 273 6.71 1.79 3.10
N ILE A 274 7.77 2.58 3.38
CA ILE A 274 7.65 4.01 3.65
C ILE A 274 7.18 4.75 2.39
N ILE A 275 7.79 4.43 1.24
CA ILE A 275 7.42 5.03 -0.04
C ILE A 275 5.97 4.70 -0.39
N ILE A 276 5.56 3.43 -0.29
CA ILE A 276 4.18 3.05 -0.57
C ILE A 276 3.22 3.78 0.37
N LYS A 277 3.51 3.82 1.67
CA LYS A 277 2.68 4.53 2.65
C LYS A 277 2.53 6.02 2.30
N SER A 278 3.61 6.67 1.85
CA SER A 278 3.62 8.08 1.49
C SER A 278 2.74 8.43 0.27
N LEU A 279 2.39 7.46 -0.55
CA LEU A 279 1.52 7.68 -1.71
C LEU A 279 0.05 7.95 -1.31
N PHE A 280 -0.32 7.59 -0.08
CA PHE A 280 -1.66 7.72 0.47
C PHE A 280 -1.83 8.93 1.39
N CYS A 281 -0.80 9.78 1.50
CA CYS A 281 -0.86 10.98 2.31
C CYS A 281 -0.40 12.23 1.54
N ASP A 282 -0.70 13.41 2.10
CA ASP A 282 -0.23 14.69 1.58
C ASP A 282 1.03 15.16 2.33
N TYR A 283 1.16 14.76 3.60
CA TYR A 283 2.29 15.10 4.46
C TYR A 283 2.80 13.85 5.18
N MET A 284 4.12 13.67 5.20
CA MET A 284 4.78 12.58 5.89
C MET A 284 5.65 13.10 7.04
N LEU A 285 5.35 12.66 8.27
CA LEU A 285 6.22 12.87 9.42
C LEU A 285 7.25 11.75 9.45
N LEU A 286 8.53 12.09 9.51
CA LEU A 286 9.62 11.13 9.58
C LEU A 286 10.37 11.27 10.91
N GLY A 287 10.54 10.16 11.64
CA GLY A 287 11.30 10.09 12.86
C GLY A 287 12.52 9.19 12.71
N GLU A 288 13.56 9.45 13.50
CA GLU A 288 14.80 8.67 13.44
C GLU A 288 14.62 7.26 13.99
N GLY A 289 13.96 7.13 15.16
CA GLY A 289 13.93 5.86 15.87
C GLY A 289 12.71 5.64 16.77
N ALA A 290 12.87 4.78 17.75
CA ALA A 290 11.78 4.27 18.59
C ALA A 290 11.12 5.35 19.47
N ILE A 291 11.87 6.36 19.89
CA ILE A 291 11.34 7.45 20.73
C ILE A 291 10.40 8.31 19.91
N GLU A 292 10.81 8.71 18.69
CA GLU A 292 9.99 9.46 17.76
C GLU A 292 8.73 8.67 17.36
N SER A 293 8.86 7.35 17.18
CA SER A 293 7.69 6.48 16.95
C SER A 293 6.66 6.63 18.07
N LYS A 294 7.14 6.60 19.33
CA LYS A 294 6.24 6.74 20.47
C LYS A 294 5.65 8.16 20.59
N ILE A 295 6.42 9.18 20.24
CA ILE A 295 5.95 10.57 20.16
C ILE A 295 4.81 10.66 19.15
N PHE A 296 4.96 10.05 17.96
CA PHE A 296 3.91 10.05 16.93
C PHE A 296 2.66 9.31 17.40
N ASP A 297 2.79 8.17 18.09
CA ASP A 297 1.62 7.47 18.65
C ASP A 297 0.85 8.38 19.63
N LEU A 298 1.57 9.08 20.53
CA LEU A 298 0.96 9.99 21.49
C LEU A 298 0.39 11.24 20.82
N TYR A 299 1.05 11.73 19.79
CA TYR A 299 0.57 12.83 18.97
C TYR A 299 -0.75 12.47 18.28
N ILE A 300 -0.85 11.25 17.73
CA ILE A 300 -2.10 10.73 17.13
C ILE A 300 -3.21 10.63 18.17
N MET A 301 -2.91 10.14 19.37
CA MET A 301 -3.90 10.08 20.45
C MET A 301 -4.51 11.45 20.77
N LYS A 302 -3.73 12.52 20.67
CA LYS A 302 -4.16 13.89 20.95
C LYS A 302 -4.74 14.61 19.74
N TYR A 303 -4.14 14.43 18.57
CA TYR A 303 -4.43 15.21 17.34
C TYR A 303 -4.85 14.33 16.15
N GLY A 304 -5.34 13.10 16.38
CA GLY A 304 -5.72 12.17 15.31
C GLY A 304 -6.70 12.75 14.30
N SER A 305 -7.71 13.50 14.76
CA SER A 305 -8.65 14.17 13.86
C SER A 305 -8.00 15.26 12.99
N LEU A 306 -6.92 15.91 13.47
CA LEU A 306 -6.14 16.86 12.69
C LEU A 306 -5.30 16.14 11.64
N MET A 307 -4.73 14.99 11.98
CA MET A 307 -3.97 14.17 11.04
C MET A 307 -4.86 13.65 9.92
N GLU A 308 -6.03 13.10 10.25
CA GLU A 308 -7.03 12.67 9.26
C GLU A 308 -7.46 13.82 8.34
N LYS A 309 -7.85 14.96 8.92
CA LYS A 309 -8.28 16.14 8.16
C LYS A 309 -7.23 16.65 7.19
N ASN A 310 -5.96 16.60 7.57
CA ASN A 310 -4.85 17.06 6.75
C ASN A 310 -4.15 15.93 5.99
N ASN A 311 -4.66 14.70 6.09
CA ASN A 311 -4.12 13.53 5.44
C ASN A 311 -2.61 13.35 5.71
N ILE A 312 -2.27 13.28 7.00
CA ILE A 312 -0.89 13.16 7.50
C ILE A 312 -0.64 11.71 7.91
N GLU A 313 0.50 11.19 7.49
CA GLU A 313 1.01 9.90 7.91
C GLU A 313 2.39 10.05 8.56
N TYR A 314 2.83 9.03 9.29
CA TYR A 314 4.18 9.03 9.86
C TYR A 314 4.92 7.72 9.56
N SER A 315 6.24 7.79 9.60
CA SER A 315 7.10 6.60 9.53
C SER A 315 8.41 6.81 10.28
N ILE A 316 9.05 5.70 10.62
CA ILE A 316 10.38 5.67 11.24
C ILE A 316 11.39 5.23 10.20
N VAL A 317 12.50 5.96 10.14
CA VAL A 317 13.56 5.77 9.14
C VAL A 317 14.56 4.69 9.57
N ASP A 318 14.54 4.31 10.87
CA ASP A 318 15.44 3.32 11.50
C ASP A 318 16.93 3.70 11.44
N GLY A 319 17.18 4.96 11.76
CA GLY A 319 18.50 5.54 11.89
C GLY A 319 18.79 6.68 10.94
N LYS A 320 19.51 7.67 11.45
CA LYS A 320 19.81 8.94 10.77
C LYS A 320 20.43 8.78 9.38
N ILE A 321 21.28 7.76 9.23
CA ILE A 321 21.99 7.48 7.98
C ILE A 321 21.05 7.18 6.80
N PHE A 322 19.80 6.78 7.04
CA PHE A 322 18.84 6.41 6.00
C PHE A 322 17.96 7.57 5.54
N PHE A 323 17.91 8.67 6.30
CA PHE A 323 17.15 9.85 5.91
C PHE A 323 17.47 10.35 4.48
N PRO A 324 18.75 10.50 4.09
CA PRO A 324 19.06 11.02 2.76
C PRO A 324 18.43 10.22 1.62
N LEU A 325 18.46 8.89 1.70
CA LEU A 325 17.84 8.03 0.69
C LEU A 325 16.33 8.21 0.62
N ILE A 326 15.67 8.09 1.77
CA ILE A 326 14.20 8.20 1.85
C ILE A 326 13.74 9.58 1.40
N LEU A 327 14.36 10.65 1.93
CA LEU A 327 14.01 12.02 1.60
C LEU A 327 14.25 12.36 0.13
N SER A 328 15.33 11.84 -0.49
CA SER A 328 15.58 12.06 -1.92
C SER A 328 14.47 11.48 -2.79
N ILE A 329 13.96 10.31 -2.43
CA ILE A 329 12.85 9.65 -3.13
C ILE A 329 11.55 10.43 -2.91
N LEU A 330 11.20 10.73 -1.64
CA LEU A 330 9.97 11.46 -1.32
C LEU A 330 9.92 12.84 -1.99
N LYS A 331 11.07 13.54 -2.05
CA LYS A 331 11.20 14.82 -2.75
C LYS A 331 10.93 14.71 -4.25
N GLU A 332 11.48 13.68 -4.92
CA GLU A 332 11.21 13.41 -6.33
C GLU A 332 9.75 13.03 -6.60
N LEU A 333 9.10 12.36 -5.64
CA LEU A 333 7.68 12.03 -5.71
C LEU A 333 6.77 13.21 -5.33
N GLY A 334 7.33 14.36 -4.94
CA GLY A 334 6.57 15.54 -4.54
C GLY A 334 5.81 15.39 -3.22
N ILE A 335 6.26 14.47 -2.35
CA ILE A 335 5.67 14.26 -1.02
C ILE A 335 6.27 15.27 -0.05
N LYS A 336 5.41 16.02 0.63
CA LYS A 336 5.83 16.99 1.65
C LYS A 336 6.27 16.28 2.92
N THR A 337 7.44 16.67 3.47
CA THR A 337 8.04 15.99 4.60
C THR A 337 8.36 16.93 5.77
N ILE A 338 8.16 16.39 7.00
CA ILE A 338 8.63 17.01 8.25
C ILE A 338 9.51 15.98 8.94
N SER A 339 10.79 16.27 9.12
CA SER A 339 11.76 15.33 9.70
C SER A 339 12.12 15.70 11.13
N LEU A 340 11.96 14.72 12.04
CA LEU A 340 12.37 14.80 13.45
C LEU A 340 13.64 13.97 13.63
N TYR A 341 14.73 14.57 14.08
CA TYR A 341 16.02 13.87 14.21
C TYR A 341 16.94 14.52 15.23
N ASP A 342 17.87 13.74 15.77
CA ASP A 342 18.87 14.20 16.72
C ASP A 342 20.02 14.93 15.98
N LEU A 343 20.54 16.04 16.53
CA LEU A 343 21.74 16.68 15.97
C LEU A 343 23.01 15.90 16.28
N ASP A 344 23.01 15.13 17.38
CA ASP A 344 24.13 14.37 17.88
C ASP A 344 25.40 15.21 18.17
N ASP A 345 26.59 14.65 17.90
CA ASP A 345 27.86 15.35 18.08
C ASP A 345 28.11 16.34 16.93
N GLU A 346 27.92 17.61 17.21
CA GLU A 346 28.17 18.72 16.27
C GLU A 346 29.64 18.83 15.83
N ASN A 347 30.60 18.14 16.48
CA ASN A 347 31.99 18.12 16.03
C ASN A 347 32.25 17.03 15.00
N SER A 348 31.39 16.05 14.87
CA SER A 348 31.47 14.99 13.88
C SER A 348 31.13 15.50 12.47
N ASP A 349 32.06 15.35 11.54
CA ASP A 349 31.82 15.74 10.14
C ASP A 349 30.72 14.91 9.48
N ILE A 350 30.53 13.65 9.90
CA ILE A 350 29.44 12.79 9.42
C ILE A 350 28.10 13.35 9.88
N HIS A 351 27.96 13.68 11.16
CA HIS A 351 26.71 14.22 11.71
C HIS A 351 26.39 15.58 11.08
N LYS A 352 27.37 16.47 10.89
CA LYS A 352 27.17 17.74 10.16
C LYS A 352 26.65 17.51 8.75
N TYR A 353 27.27 16.57 8.04
CA TYR A 353 26.88 16.25 6.67
C TYR A 353 25.46 15.71 6.60
N LEU A 354 25.09 14.76 7.50
CA LEU A 354 23.75 14.18 7.54
C LEU A 354 22.71 15.24 7.93
N ASN A 355 23.00 16.09 8.94
CA ASN A 355 22.11 17.17 9.36
C ASN A 355 21.82 18.13 8.20
N THR A 356 22.87 18.60 7.52
CA THR A 356 22.73 19.49 6.37
C THR A 356 21.93 18.83 5.24
N THR A 357 22.16 17.56 5.00
CA THR A 357 21.43 16.81 3.96
C THR A 357 19.94 16.66 4.31
N ILE A 358 19.63 16.33 5.56
CA ILE A 358 18.25 16.24 6.03
C ILE A 358 17.54 17.60 5.90
N GLU A 359 18.18 18.69 6.34
CA GLU A 359 17.64 20.06 6.20
C GLU A 359 17.40 20.47 4.74
N THR A 360 18.28 20.05 3.83
CA THR A 360 18.18 20.37 2.41
C THR A 360 17.07 19.60 1.70
N LEU A 361 16.86 18.33 2.09
CA LEU A 361 15.93 17.45 1.42
C LEU A 361 14.52 17.51 2.01
N SER A 362 14.38 17.75 3.32
CA SER A 362 13.08 17.91 3.97
C SER A 362 12.44 19.26 3.65
N ASP A 363 11.11 19.29 3.60
CA ASP A 363 10.39 20.58 3.48
C ASP A 363 10.44 21.36 4.80
N LYS A 364 10.35 20.66 5.94
CA LYS A 364 10.51 21.19 7.29
C LYS A 364 11.28 20.21 8.18
N THR A 365 11.93 20.76 9.21
CA THR A 365 12.68 19.96 10.17
C THR A 365 12.40 20.40 11.62
N ILE A 366 12.52 19.44 12.54
CA ILE A 366 12.51 19.64 13.99
C ILE A 366 13.75 18.94 14.55
N PRO A 367 14.91 19.61 14.58
CA PRO A 367 16.14 19.04 15.11
C PRO A 367 16.16 19.06 16.64
N PHE A 368 16.70 18.04 17.27
CA PHE A 368 16.87 17.93 18.72
C PHE A 368 18.33 18.13 19.11
N LYS A 369 18.59 19.05 20.05
CA LYS A 369 19.95 19.41 20.47
C LYS A 369 20.22 18.99 21.91
N PRO A 370 21.21 18.11 22.18
CA PRO A 370 21.87 17.25 21.18
C PRO A 370 20.95 16.12 20.68
N ASN A 371 19.96 15.72 21.46
CA ASN A 371 19.04 14.64 21.19
C ASN A 371 17.66 14.87 21.83
N ILE A 372 16.70 14.03 21.47
CA ILE A 372 15.30 14.10 21.92
C ILE A 372 15.17 13.91 23.44
N GLU A 373 15.97 13.01 24.05
CA GLU A 373 15.94 12.77 25.50
C GLU A 373 16.30 14.04 26.28
N THR A 374 17.30 14.79 25.82
CA THR A 374 17.69 16.04 26.44
C THR A 374 16.58 17.09 26.33
N ARG A 375 15.94 17.20 25.17
CA ARG A 375 14.81 18.12 24.98
C ARG A 375 13.64 17.81 25.91
N LEU A 376 13.31 16.54 26.08
CA LEU A 376 12.22 16.08 26.97
C LEU A 376 12.63 15.97 28.44
N LYS A 377 13.87 16.36 28.76
CA LYS A 377 14.46 16.26 30.12
C LYS A 377 14.47 14.84 30.69
N ILE A 378 14.58 13.84 29.80
CA ILE A 378 14.69 12.44 30.16
C ILE A 378 16.13 12.16 30.59
N THR A 379 16.33 11.69 31.84
CA THR A 379 17.64 11.31 32.34
C THR A 379 17.81 9.80 32.38
N LYS A 380 19.08 9.32 32.32
CA LYS A 380 19.39 7.88 32.36
C LYS A 380 18.88 7.18 33.63
N ASP A 381 18.72 7.90 34.73
CA ASP A 381 18.21 7.36 35.99
C ASP A 381 16.71 7.08 35.97
N MET A 382 15.99 7.68 35.01
CA MET A 382 14.55 7.46 34.83
C MET A 382 14.22 6.14 34.12
N TYR A 383 15.20 5.48 33.47
CA TYR A 383 15.02 4.20 32.82
C TYR A 383 16.23 3.27 32.98
N LYS A 384 15.98 2.03 33.39
CA LYS A 384 17.04 1.00 33.52
C LYS A 384 17.46 0.38 32.19
N ASP A 385 16.57 0.38 31.22
CA ASP A 385 16.75 -0.13 29.85
C ASP A 385 16.36 1.00 28.87
N LYS A 386 17.34 1.46 28.10
CA LYS A 386 17.18 2.62 27.19
C LYS A 386 15.96 2.51 26.30
N TYR A 387 15.61 1.31 25.84
CA TYR A 387 14.54 1.10 24.88
C TYR A 387 13.16 0.98 25.56
N ARG A 388 13.03 0.07 26.54
CA ARG A 388 11.74 -0.17 27.20
C ARG A 388 11.38 0.93 28.19
N GLY A 389 12.38 1.45 28.92
CA GLY A 389 12.17 2.51 29.88
C GLY A 389 11.70 3.80 29.25
N SER A 390 12.27 4.19 28.11
CA SER A 390 11.84 5.41 27.40
C SER A 390 10.39 5.34 26.91
N ILE A 391 9.94 4.18 26.44
CA ILE A 391 8.54 4.01 25.99
C ILE A 391 7.54 4.14 27.14
N ILE A 392 7.84 3.54 28.30
CA ILE A 392 6.98 3.65 29.50
C ILE A 392 6.96 5.09 30.00
N LEU A 393 8.13 5.70 30.10
CA LEU A 393 8.27 7.09 30.55
C LEU A 393 7.54 8.09 29.63
N MET A 394 7.53 7.85 28.32
CA MET A 394 6.79 8.70 27.37
C MET A 394 5.29 8.70 27.63
N ASN A 395 4.70 7.57 28.05
CA ASN A 395 3.29 7.53 28.45
C ASN A 395 3.05 8.35 29.72
N ASP A 396 3.95 8.25 30.70
CA ASP A 396 3.84 9.03 31.94
C ASP A 396 3.95 10.53 31.65
N LEU A 397 4.92 10.94 30.82
CA LEU A 397 5.05 12.34 30.39
C LEU A 397 3.78 12.85 29.66
N TYR A 398 3.11 12.01 28.91
CA TYR A 398 1.86 12.37 28.23
C TYR A 398 0.69 12.50 29.21
N ILE A 399 0.56 11.56 30.17
CA ILE A 399 -0.50 11.58 31.21
C ILE A 399 -0.34 12.82 32.10
N ASP A 400 0.90 13.16 32.46
CA ASP A 400 1.22 14.30 33.33
C ASP A 400 1.22 15.64 32.57
N GLU A 401 0.85 15.64 31.27
CA GLU A 401 0.86 16.81 30.38
C GLU A 401 2.20 17.56 30.42
N ASN A 402 3.30 16.79 30.34
CA ASN A 402 4.64 17.35 30.38
C ASN A 402 4.79 18.49 29.38
N LYS A 403 5.25 19.65 29.88
CA LYS A 403 5.31 20.88 29.08
C LYS A 403 6.18 20.72 27.83
N GLU A 404 7.34 20.10 27.95
CA GLU A 404 8.28 19.94 26.82
C GLU A 404 7.72 19.05 25.72
N LEU A 405 6.93 18.02 26.10
CA LEU A 405 6.23 17.17 25.14
C LEU A 405 5.08 17.93 24.46
N MET A 406 4.32 18.72 25.22
CA MET A 406 3.24 19.54 24.65
C MET A 406 3.78 20.61 23.73
N ASP A 407 4.86 21.30 24.11
CA ASP A 407 5.56 22.29 23.26
C ASP A 407 6.08 21.65 21.95
N LEU A 408 6.53 20.39 21.99
CA LEU A 408 6.90 19.64 20.77
C LEU A 408 5.69 19.36 19.87
N PHE A 409 4.55 19.00 20.44
CA PHE A 409 3.33 18.78 19.67
C PHE A 409 2.85 20.08 19.00
N ASP A 410 2.94 21.21 19.69
CA ASP A 410 2.60 22.51 19.13
C ASP A 410 3.57 22.94 18.01
N GLU A 411 4.87 22.59 18.14
CA GLU A 411 5.83 22.78 17.08
C GLU A 411 5.52 21.94 15.84
N ILE A 412 5.14 20.66 16.02
CA ILE A 412 4.71 19.80 14.90
C ILE A 412 3.50 20.44 14.19
N ASN A 413 2.47 20.88 14.95
CA ASN A 413 1.31 21.57 14.38
C ASN A 413 1.71 22.81 13.58
N THR A 414 2.63 23.63 14.13
CA THR A 414 3.14 24.83 13.47
C THR A 414 3.82 24.48 12.14
N LYS A 415 4.67 23.43 12.12
CA LYS A 415 5.34 22.98 10.88
C LYS A 415 4.36 22.44 9.84
N ILE A 416 3.30 21.78 10.26
CA ILE A 416 2.22 21.33 9.36
C ILE A 416 1.51 22.56 8.75
N ASP A 417 1.17 23.55 9.56
CA ASP A 417 0.50 24.77 9.08
C ASP A 417 1.36 25.60 8.13
N GLU A 418 2.69 25.61 8.34
CA GLU A 418 3.64 26.25 7.42
C GLU A 418 3.76 25.55 6.05
N LEU A 419 3.31 24.30 5.91
CA LEU A 419 3.35 23.53 4.66
C LEU A 419 2.06 23.63 3.84
N LYS A 420 0.97 24.06 4.44
CA LYS A 420 -0.32 24.28 3.75
C LYS A 420 -0.27 25.51 2.86
#